data_f55115d4f8db21fb58ed283242bc3e2f
#
_entry.id   f55115d4f8db21fb58ed283242bc3e2f
#
_cell.length_a   1.000
_cell.length_b   1.000
_cell.length_c   1.000
_cell.angle_alpha   90.00
_cell.angle_beta   90.00
_cell.angle_gamma   90.00
#
_symmetry.space_group_name_H-M   'P 1'
#
loop_
_entity.id
_entity.type
_entity.pdbx_description
1 polymer ?
#
loop_
_entity_poly.entity_id
_entity_poly.type
_entity_poly.pdbx_seq_one_letter_code
_entity_poly.pdbx_strand_id
1 'polypeptide(L)'
;MTAVALAGVCAQAQGTGTIPMSDPAYVDLDRLDQLGFLDSVIVGQRPYSRREIGRILRVARERSNRLGERSHSLLITDLELSIGDGILRRLEIRFSREIEEPPSTDPVLAPLEDVRPYVYYTDATRRPFVGTFGSPLEATTGSLIPRRLSTYYLPGWTLGVDLAHRLEPTGWLAFTLRERAEYVWAKDTLLEGGFAEILLGSVRARAYNVAVEVGRSQLSWAQSPDEGLFIAADAPALDLVSIAADEPFRLPSVLKVLGPTKATLFVADLGPSQVRSRSKLLGYKVSIAPSRRVELGASYLNHFGGEGGRPSSAGDRLIDFLPFIDIFRRHNYSDSSDVDSDKLLGVDGRLRLGGLHGVVATGELLIDDFDVHRLSQLFAGYGSQAFGLTVPRFVSPLLSLKLTAKHMGILTYTHGALTNGITTRGRLIGDELGPDAKAFGARLTWQPVAEASLSLEGRSAIYSNAQYATYYADPPENSRFVVQKISRTSDELRDRLGAHLLIQWEAGPSISARFVTERVRNFEFQGFRRTVSGAELSAHFPF
;
A
#
# COMPACT_ATOMS: atom_id res chain seq x y z
N MET A 1 7.11 41.59 13.88
CA MET A 1 7.97 40.63 14.61
C MET A 1 7.65 39.15 14.28
N THR A 2 6.53 38.83 13.72
CA THR A 2 6.11 37.40 13.42
C THR A 2 6.78 36.80 12.17
N ALA A 3 7.19 37.61 11.20
CA ALA A 3 7.83 37.13 9.96
C ALA A 3 9.31 36.69 10.14
N VAL A 4 10.01 37.25 11.12
CA VAL A 4 11.42 36.92 11.40
C VAL A 4 11.54 35.56 12.12
N ALA A 5 10.53 35.17 12.92
CA ALA A 5 10.52 33.86 13.59
C ALA A 5 10.29 32.69 12.63
N LEU A 6 9.53 32.89 11.54
CA LEU A 6 9.34 31.88 10.49
C LEU A 6 10.61 31.66 9.64
N ALA A 7 11.37 32.70 9.37
CA ALA A 7 12.62 32.60 8.58
C ALA A 7 13.73 31.81 9.33
N GLY A 8 13.79 31.93 10.66
CA GLY A 8 14.75 31.18 11.49
C GLY A 8 14.45 29.68 11.61
N VAL A 9 13.18 29.29 11.41
CA VAL A 9 12.72 27.89 11.48
C VAL A 9 13.05 27.12 10.20
N CYS A 10 13.15 27.82 9.06
CA CYS A 10 13.43 27.20 7.76
C CYS A 10 14.88 26.73 7.59
N ALA A 11 15.82 27.18 8.40
CA ALA A 11 17.25 26.92 8.23
C ALA A 11 17.73 25.51 8.60
N GLN A 12 16.85 24.63 9.14
CA GLN A 12 17.20 23.26 9.53
C GLN A 12 16.41 22.17 8.78
N ALA A 13 15.65 22.53 7.77
CA ALA A 13 14.83 21.58 7.03
C ALA A 13 15.56 21.04 5.81
N GLN A 14 15.48 19.74 5.56
CA GLN A 14 16.14 19.03 4.48
C GLN A 14 15.13 18.38 3.55
N GLY A 15 15.61 18.05 2.32
CA GLY A 15 14.84 17.47 1.24
C GLY A 15 13.71 16.52 1.67
N THR A 16 12.53 16.77 1.17
CA THR A 16 11.28 16.17 1.67
C THR A 16 10.60 15.30 0.64
N GLY A 17 11.15 15.16 -0.57
CA GLY A 17 10.59 14.33 -1.63
C GLY A 17 10.40 12.89 -1.16
N THR A 18 9.27 12.27 -1.51
CA THR A 18 8.98 10.86 -1.22
C THR A 18 9.45 9.97 -2.36
N ILE A 19 9.79 8.71 -2.03
CA ILE A 19 10.17 7.69 -3.01
C ILE A 19 8.92 6.90 -3.39
N PRO A 20 8.53 6.85 -4.68
CA PRO A 20 7.34 6.13 -5.10
C PRO A 20 7.43 4.64 -4.80
N MET A 21 6.30 4.00 -4.47
CA MET A 21 6.24 2.58 -4.10
C MET A 21 6.76 1.62 -5.19
N SER A 22 6.82 2.08 -6.44
CA SER A 22 7.38 1.32 -7.56
C SER A 22 8.92 1.33 -7.62
N ASP A 23 9.57 2.05 -6.73
CA ASP A 23 11.03 2.19 -6.72
C ASP A 23 11.71 0.89 -6.25
N PRO A 24 12.75 0.40 -6.96
CA PRO A 24 13.51 -0.80 -6.57
C PRO A 24 14.12 -0.73 -5.16
N ALA A 25 14.38 0.46 -4.63
CA ALA A 25 14.91 0.64 -3.28
C ALA A 25 14.04 -0.01 -2.19
N TYR A 26 12.71 -0.15 -2.41
CA TYR A 26 11.87 -0.87 -1.44
C TYR A 26 12.16 -2.36 -1.38
N VAL A 27 12.53 -2.99 -2.51
CA VAL A 27 12.95 -4.41 -2.54
C VAL A 27 14.23 -4.57 -1.70
N ASP A 28 15.17 -3.65 -1.87
CA ASP A 28 16.41 -3.62 -1.12
C ASP A 28 16.19 -3.40 0.38
N LEU A 29 15.36 -2.43 0.75
CA LEU A 29 15.01 -2.15 2.15
C LEU A 29 14.31 -3.35 2.80
N ASP A 30 13.36 -3.97 2.12
CA ASP A 30 12.66 -5.16 2.61
C ASP A 30 13.65 -6.32 2.81
N ARG A 31 14.65 -6.46 1.93
CA ARG A 31 15.68 -7.48 2.08
C ARG A 31 16.65 -7.19 3.23
N LEU A 32 17.12 -5.95 3.37
CA LEU A 32 17.93 -5.53 4.52
C LEU A 32 17.21 -5.77 5.86
N ASP A 33 15.90 -5.53 5.87
CA ASP A 33 15.07 -5.80 7.03
C ASP A 33 15.02 -7.31 7.34
N GLN A 34 14.79 -8.17 6.34
CA GLN A 34 14.80 -9.63 6.49
C GLN A 34 16.14 -10.15 7.00
N LEU A 35 17.26 -9.59 6.52
CA LEU A 35 18.61 -9.93 6.95
C LEU A 35 18.95 -9.36 8.35
N GLY A 36 18.09 -8.50 8.91
CA GLY A 36 18.25 -7.93 10.23
C GLY A 36 19.16 -6.71 10.31
N PHE A 37 19.43 -6.04 9.18
CA PHE A 37 20.19 -4.79 9.13
C PHE A 37 19.36 -3.59 9.58
N LEU A 38 18.03 -3.63 9.45
CA LEU A 38 17.18 -2.52 9.84
C LEU A 38 16.71 -2.62 11.29
N ASP A 39 16.63 -1.46 11.92
CA ASP A 39 16.23 -1.29 13.31
C ASP A 39 15.37 -0.02 13.43
N SER A 40 14.29 -0.09 14.19
CA SER A 40 13.43 1.07 14.46
C SER A 40 12.82 1.71 13.20
N VAL A 41 12.49 0.88 12.21
CA VAL A 41 11.78 1.28 10.98
C VAL A 41 10.31 0.95 11.13
N ILE A 42 9.45 1.92 10.83
CA ILE A 42 8.00 1.71 10.72
C ILE A 42 7.71 1.27 9.28
N VAL A 43 7.34 0.00 9.11
CA VAL A 43 7.08 -0.62 7.80
C VAL A 43 5.65 -0.38 7.33
N GLY A 44 4.71 -0.34 8.26
CA GLY A 44 3.27 -0.23 7.99
C GLY A 44 2.79 1.12 7.45
N GLN A 45 3.69 2.08 7.21
CA GLN A 45 3.35 3.38 6.60
C GLN A 45 4.39 3.77 5.55
N ARG A 46 4.00 3.70 4.28
CA ARG A 46 4.81 4.10 3.11
C ARG A 46 4.00 5.08 2.26
N PRO A 47 4.62 5.91 1.41
CA PRO A 47 6.04 5.95 1.04
C PRO A 47 6.92 6.60 2.10
N TYR A 48 8.23 6.28 2.05
CA TYR A 48 9.24 6.98 2.86
C TYR A 48 9.68 8.27 2.18
N SER A 49 9.96 9.30 2.98
CA SER A 49 10.70 10.46 2.47
C SER A 49 12.18 10.06 2.24
N ARG A 50 12.86 10.79 1.34
CA ARG A 50 14.28 10.58 1.10
C ARG A 50 15.09 10.74 2.39
N ARG A 51 14.71 11.69 3.23
CA ARG A 51 15.33 11.90 4.54
C ARG A 51 15.15 10.68 5.45
N GLU A 52 13.96 10.11 5.52
CA GLU A 52 13.73 8.88 6.30
C GLU A 52 14.62 7.74 5.79
N ILE A 53 14.78 7.61 4.47
CA ILE A 53 15.72 6.65 3.88
C ILE A 53 17.16 6.93 4.35
N GLY A 54 17.63 8.17 4.31
CA GLY A 54 18.96 8.54 4.81
C GLY A 54 19.15 8.12 6.26
N ARG A 55 18.17 8.38 7.13
CA ARG A 55 18.17 7.92 8.53
C ARG A 55 18.25 6.39 8.63
N ILE A 56 17.43 5.68 7.83
CA ILE A 56 17.41 4.22 7.82
C ILE A 56 18.77 3.67 7.43
N LEU A 57 19.41 4.22 6.39
CA LEU A 57 20.70 3.77 5.89
C LEU A 57 21.83 4.01 6.89
N ARG A 58 21.86 5.16 7.57
CA ARG A 58 22.84 5.42 8.66
C ARG A 58 22.74 4.37 9.76
N VAL A 59 21.51 4.11 10.25
CA VAL A 59 21.26 3.08 11.28
C VAL A 59 21.64 1.68 10.79
N ALA A 60 21.34 1.38 9.50
CA ALA A 60 21.71 0.11 8.88
C ALA A 60 23.24 -0.08 8.81
N ARG A 61 24.00 0.96 8.45
CA ARG A 61 25.48 0.93 8.40
C ARG A 61 26.10 0.69 9.78
N GLU A 62 25.64 1.42 10.80
CA GLU A 62 26.09 1.20 12.17
C GLU A 62 25.82 -0.25 12.64
N ARG A 63 24.70 -0.81 12.19
CA ARG A 63 24.36 -2.18 12.54
C ARG A 63 25.18 -3.20 11.76
N SER A 64 25.44 -2.96 10.46
CA SER A 64 26.33 -3.80 9.67
C SER A 64 27.71 -3.90 10.32
N ASN A 65 28.31 -2.78 10.74
CA ASN A 65 29.60 -2.76 11.42
C ASN A 65 29.59 -3.62 12.69
N ARG A 66 28.54 -3.47 13.52
CA ARG A 66 28.38 -4.29 14.74
C ARG A 66 28.16 -5.79 14.47
N LEU A 67 27.52 -6.13 13.37
CA LEU A 67 27.32 -7.52 12.94
C LEU A 67 28.63 -8.12 12.43
N GLY A 68 29.43 -7.37 11.67
CA GLY A 68 30.75 -7.76 11.20
C GLY A 68 31.73 -8.06 12.36
N GLU A 69 31.74 -7.22 13.40
CA GLU A 69 32.55 -7.47 14.62
C GLU A 69 32.14 -8.74 15.40
N ARG A 70 30.89 -9.18 15.23
CA ARG A 70 30.30 -10.36 15.86
C ARG A 70 30.16 -11.57 14.94
N SER A 71 30.81 -11.55 13.77
CA SER A 71 30.63 -12.57 12.72
C SER A 71 31.02 -14.00 13.15
N HIS A 72 31.72 -14.15 14.31
CA HIS A 72 31.93 -15.46 14.94
C HIS A 72 30.74 -15.97 15.77
N SER A 73 29.64 -15.23 15.84
CA SER A 73 28.40 -15.67 16.49
C SER A 73 27.43 -16.23 15.44
N LEU A 74 26.80 -17.37 15.72
CA LEU A 74 25.88 -18.17 14.90
C LEU A 74 24.65 -17.44 14.34
N LEU A 75 24.59 -16.09 14.33
CA LEU A 75 23.41 -15.30 14.02
C LEU A 75 23.31 -14.82 12.57
N ILE A 76 24.43 -14.65 11.88
CA ILE A 76 24.50 -14.23 10.48
C ILE A 76 25.69 -14.89 9.80
N THR A 77 25.55 -15.32 8.56
CA THR A 77 26.63 -15.92 7.79
C THR A 77 27.43 -14.85 7.05
N ASP A 78 28.71 -15.12 6.73
CA ASP A 78 29.55 -14.21 5.94
C ASP A 78 28.90 -13.88 4.57
N LEU A 79 28.17 -14.83 4.01
CA LEU A 79 27.45 -14.65 2.77
C LEU A 79 26.28 -13.66 2.91
N GLU A 80 25.53 -13.72 3.99
CA GLU A 80 24.44 -12.78 4.27
C GLU A 80 24.96 -11.38 4.56
N LEU A 81 26.10 -11.28 5.26
CA LEU A 81 26.81 -10.01 5.45
C LEU A 81 27.23 -9.42 4.11
N SER A 82 27.84 -10.22 3.24
CA SER A 82 28.26 -9.78 1.92
C SER A 82 27.08 -9.30 1.05
N ILE A 83 25.96 -10.03 1.05
CA ILE A 83 24.75 -9.62 0.32
C ILE A 83 24.19 -8.33 0.94
N GLY A 84 24.06 -8.27 2.28
CA GLY A 84 23.54 -7.10 2.97
C GLY A 84 24.39 -5.85 2.76
N ASP A 85 25.71 -5.98 2.84
CA ASP A 85 26.63 -4.88 2.58
C ASP A 85 26.62 -4.42 1.12
N GLY A 86 26.48 -5.32 0.16
CA GLY A 86 26.34 -4.98 -1.25
C GLY A 86 25.04 -4.19 -1.53
N ILE A 87 23.93 -4.62 -0.93
CA ILE A 87 22.66 -3.90 -1.00
C ILE A 87 22.78 -2.52 -0.34
N LEU A 88 23.36 -2.48 0.86
CA LEU A 88 23.51 -1.24 1.63
C LEU A 88 24.38 -0.23 0.86
N ARG A 89 25.51 -0.69 0.29
CA ARG A 89 26.40 0.14 -0.52
C ARG A 89 25.69 0.73 -1.75
N ARG A 90 24.88 -0.07 -2.47
CA ARG A 90 24.06 0.42 -3.59
C ARG A 90 23.12 1.54 -3.16
N LEU A 91 22.41 1.36 -2.06
CA LEU A 91 21.51 2.37 -1.52
C LEU A 91 22.27 3.62 -1.04
N GLU A 92 23.43 3.47 -0.41
CA GLU A 92 24.27 4.59 0.04
C GLU A 92 24.79 5.44 -1.13
N ILE A 93 25.20 4.80 -2.21
CA ILE A 93 25.61 5.52 -3.43
C ILE A 93 24.44 6.36 -3.96
N ARG A 94 23.26 5.75 -4.06
CA ARG A 94 22.06 6.41 -4.59
C ARG A 94 21.53 7.52 -3.70
N PHE A 95 21.61 7.35 -2.38
CA PHE A 95 21.11 8.29 -1.38
C PHE A 95 22.25 8.98 -0.62
N SER A 96 23.41 9.15 -1.27
CA SER A 96 24.62 9.72 -0.65
C SER A 96 24.36 11.07 0.00
N ARG A 97 23.58 11.91 -0.65
CA ARG A 97 23.19 13.23 -0.18
C ARG A 97 22.36 13.20 1.10
N GLU A 98 21.45 12.24 1.21
CA GLU A 98 20.55 12.09 2.35
C GLU A 98 21.22 11.45 3.57
N ILE A 99 22.41 10.84 3.37
CA ILE A 99 23.21 10.22 4.44
C ILE A 99 24.17 11.20 5.07
N GLU A 100 24.57 12.27 4.39
CA GLU A 100 25.50 13.29 4.90
C GLU A 100 25.07 13.87 6.26
N GLU A 101 26.04 14.17 7.14
CA GLU A 101 25.83 14.84 8.43
C GLU A 101 26.77 16.07 8.58
N PRO A 102 26.24 17.28 8.69
CA PRO A 102 24.82 17.65 8.57
C PRO A 102 24.35 17.45 7.13
N PRO A 103 23.07 17.05 6.98
CA PRO A 103 22.52 16.80 5.67
C PRO A 103 22.50 18.07 4.80
N SER A 104 22.81 17.92 3.49
CA SER A 104 22.85 19.03 2.54
C SER A 104 21.51 19.76 2.44
N THR A 105 21.55 21.08 2.47
CA THR A 105 20.39 21.97 2.25
C THR A 105 20.38 22.59 0.86
N ASP A 106 21.35 22.24 0.01
CA ASP A 106 21.47 22.83 -1.32
C ASP A 106 20.25 22.50 -2.17
N PRO A 107 19.82 23.41 -3.03
CA PRO A 107 18.74 23.16 -3.96
C PRO A 107 19.03 21.94 -4.85
N VAL A 108 17.97 21.17 -5.14
CA VAL A 108 18.03 20.08 -6.11
C VAL A 108 17.14 20.43 -7.28
N LEU A 109 17.70 20.37 -8.47
CA LEU A 109 16.97 20.39 -9.72
C LEU A 109 17.31 19.11 -10.48
N ALA A 110 16.39 18.15 -10.48
CA ALA A 110 16.47 16.94 -11.27
C ALA A 110 15.32 16.95 -12.30
N PRO A 111 15.53 17.64 -13.45
CA PRO A 111 14.52 17.71 -14.51
C PRO A 111 14.23 16.33 -15.10
N LEU A 112 15.10 15.38 -14.87
CA LEU A 112 14.93 13.97 -15.14
C LEU A 112 15.60 13.20 -14.00
N GLU A 113 14.81 12.75 -13.02
CA GLU A 113 15.31 12.00 -11.85
C GLU A 113 15.45 10.50 -12.15
N ASP A 114 14.47 9.94 -12.85
CA ASP A 114 14.54 8.58 -13.36
C ASP A 114 13.73 8.41 -14.66
N VAL A 115 14.14 7.41 -15.46
CA VAL A 115 13.45 6.97 -16.66
C VAL A 115 13.22 5.48 -16.56
N ARG A 116 11.98 5.06 -16.85
CA ARG A 116 11.61 3.64 -16.82
C ARG A 116 10.90 3.24 -18.11
N PRO A 117 11.62 2.82 -19.15
CA PRO A 117 11.03 2.18 -20.30
C PRO A 117 10.54 0.76 -19.95
N TYR A 118 9.47 0.34 -20.58
CA TYR A 118 8.94 -1.01 -20.41
C TYR A 118 8.19 -1.51 -21.64
N VAL A 119 8.17 -2.83 -21.76
CA VAL A 119 7.27 -3.56 -22.66
C VAL A 119 6.41 -4.47 -21.81
N TYR A 120 5.13 -4.45 -22.05
CA TYR A 120 4.16 -5.22 -21.30
C TYR A 120 3.20 -5.94 -22.24
N TYR A 121 2.89 -7.18 -21.94
CA TYR A 121 1.86 -7.97 -22.61
C TYR A 121 0.89 -8.55 -21.60
N THR A 122 -0.40 -8.53 -21.91
CA THR A 122 -1.41 -9.31 -21.20
C THR A 122 -2.54 -9.72 -22.13
N ASP A 123 -3.13 -10.87 -21.88
CA ASP A 123 -4.39 -11.29 -22.50
C ASP A 123 -5.55 -11.27 -21.49
N ALA A 124 -5.29 -10.77 -20.27
CA ALA A 124 -6.26 -10.63 -19.19
C ALA A 124 -6.89 -9.23 -19.17
N THR A 125 -8.13 -9.17 -18.73
CA THR A 125 -8.80 -7.95 -18.25
C THR A 125 -8.69 -7.86 -16.74
N ARG A 126 -8.86 -6.66 -16.16
CA ARG A 126 -9.06 -6.54 -14.71
C ARG A 126 -10.36 -7.23 -14.32
N ARG A 127 -10.38 -7.79 -13.11
CA ARG A 127 -11.61 -8.36 -12.57
C ARG A 127 -12.58 -7.22 -12.21
N PRO A 128 -13.86 -7.31 -12.60
CA PRO A 128 -14.86 -6.38 -12.11
C PRO A 128 -14.96 -6.42 -10.58
N PHE A 129 -15.09 -5.25 -9.97
CA PHE A 129 -15.43 -5.12 -8.56
C PHE A 129 -16.96 -5.16 -8.42
N VAL A 130 -17.46 -6.19 -7.75
CA VAL A 130 -18.89 -6.32 -7.46
C VAL A 130 -19.05 -6.38 -5.95
N GLY A 131 -19.62 -5.35 -5.37
CA GLY A 131 -19.93 -5.29 -3.94
C GLY A 131 -21.24 -6.00 -3.61
N THR A 132 -21.46 -6.25 -2.32
CA THR A 132 -22.67 -6.92 -1.78
C THR A 132 -23.97 -6.20 -2.17
N PHE A 133 -23.91 -4.88 -2.32
CA PHE A 133 -25.06 -4.04 -2.70
C PHE A 133 -25.18 -3.82 -4.22
N GLY A 134 -24.33 -4.46 -5.02
CA GLY A 134 -24.19 -4.19 -6.44
C GLY A 134 -23.49 -2.85 -6.70
N SER A 135 -22.99 -2.65 -7.91
CA SER A 135 -22.44 -1.35 -8.33
C SER A 135 -22.96 -1.02 -9.74
N PRO A 136 -23.57 0.16 -9.94
CA PRO A 136 -24.00 0.59 -11.26
C PRO A 136 -22.84 1.08 -12.13
N LEU A 137 -21.67 1.31 -11.57
CA LEU A 137 -20.48 1.80 -12.27
C LEU A 137 -19.41 0.72 -12.34
N GLU A 138 -18.67 0.71 -13.44
CA GLU A 138 -17.56 -0.21 -13.64
C GLU A 138 -16.39 0.16 -12.76
N ALA A 139 -16.24 -0.53 -11.64
CA ALA A 139 -15.02 -0.52 -10.85
C ALA A 139 -14.29 -1.84 -11.03
N THR A 140 -12.97 -1.82 -10.89
CA THR A 140 -12.13 -2.99 -11.11
C THR A 140 -11.19 -3.23 -9.94
N THR A 141 -10.85 -4.48 -9.74
CA THR A 141 -9.83 -4.93 -8.81
C THR A 141 -8.53 -5.23 -9.55
N GLY A 142 -7.57 -5.84 -8.88
CA GLY A 142 -6.21 -6.12 -9.33
C GLY A 142 -6.04 -6.59 -10.76
N SER A 143 -4.85 -6.43 -11.25
CA SER A 143 -4.39 -6.87 -12.57
C SER A 143 -3.55 -8.13 -12.45
N LEU A 144 -3.38 -8.88 -13.55
CA LEU A 144 -2.55 -10.08 -13.58
C LEU A 144 -1.10 -9.76 -13.20
N ILE A 145 -0.53 -8.70 -13.78
CA ILE A 145 0.73 -8.11 -13.34
C ILE A 145 0.41 -6.74 -12.76
N PRO A 146 0.74 -6.46 -11.49
CA PRO A 146 0.47 -5.18 -10.88
C PRO A 146 1.16 -4.05 -11.68
N ARG A 147 0.37 -3.25 -12.36
CA ARG A 147 0.81 -2.00 -12.97
C ARG A 147 0.51 -0.89 -11.98
N ARG A 148 1.45 -0.66 -11.12
CA ARG A 148 1.33 0.37 -10.09
C ARG A 148 0.99 1.72 -10.71
N LEU A 149 -0.01 2.37 -10.15
CA LEU A 149 -0.51 3.70 -10.52
C LEU A 149 -1.27 3.80 -11.84
N SER A 150 -1.14 2.88 -12.81
CA SER A 150 -1.80 3.02 -14.11
C SER A 150 -3.32 2.95 -14.02
N THR A 151 -3.99 3.84 -14.73
CA THR A 151 -5.44 3.84 -14.94
C THR A 151 -5.83 2.89 -16.07
N TYR A 152 -5.05 2.85 -17.15
CA TYR A 152 -5.32 2.03 -18.32
C TYR A 152 -4.76 0.63 -18.17
N TYR A 153 -5.56 -0.38 -18.52
CA TYR A 153 -5.18 -1.78 -18.52
C TYR A 153 -5.98 -2.53 -19.58
N LEU A 154 -5.38 -2.66 -20.76
CA LEU A 154 -6.01 -3.26 -21.92
C LEU A 154 -5.26 -4.53 -22.32
N PRO A 155 -5.99 -5.61 -22.74
CA PRO A 155 -5.36 -6.80 -23.31
C PRO A 155 -4.62 -6.47 -24.61
N GLY A 156 -3.38 -6.92 -24.72
CA GLY A 156 -2.52 -6.65 -25.88
C GLY A 156 -1.08 -6.36 -25.46
N TRP A 157 -0.33 -5.81 -26.40
CA TRP A 157 1.03 -5.31 -26.16
C TRP A 157 0.99 -3.84 -25.78
N THR A 158 1.85 -3.44 -24.87
CA THR A 158 2.06 -2.04 -24.49
C THR A 158 3.55 -1.74 -24.48
N LEU A 159 3.96 -0.68 -25.16
CA LEU A 159 5.27 -0.06 -25.02
C LEU A 159 5.09 1.25 -24.29
N GLY A 160 5.87 1.51 -23.26
CA GLY A 160 5.71 2.74 -22.49
C GLY A 160 6.99 3.20 -21.82
N VAL A 161 6.93 4.42 -21.32
CA VAL A 161 7.98 5.04 -20.53
C VAL A 161 7.37 5.86 -19.40
N ASP A 162 7.90 5.68 -18.18
CA ASP A 162 7.66 6.59 -17.07
C ASP A 162 8.85 7.54 -16.94
N LEU A 163 8.55 8.81 -16.72
CA LEU A 163 9.52 9.88 -16.47
C LEU A 163 9.25 10.46 -15.08
N ALA A 164 10.28 10.64 -14.29
CA ALA A 164 10.18 11.28 -12.99
C ALA A 164 11.03 12.54 -12.92
N HIS A 165 10.48 13.54 -12.27
CA HIS A 165 11.08 14.86 -12.11
C HIS A 165 11.01 15.27 -10.64
N ARG A 166 12.05 15.94 -10.16
CA ARG A 166 12.12 16.45 -8.80
C ARG A 166 12.76 17.83 -8.75
N LEU A 167 12.12 18.71 -8.00
CA LEU A 167 12.64 20.04 -7.68
C LEU A 167 12.54 20.24 -6.16
N GLU A 168 13.66 20.51 -5.52
CA GLU A 168 13.74 20.90 -4.12
C GLU A 168 14.46 22.25 -4.03
N PRO A 169 13.71 23.37 -4.18
CA PRO A 169 14.33 24.70 -4.20
C PRO A 169 14.91 25.10 -2.83
N THR A 170 14.45 24.45 -1.79
CA THR A 170 14.89 24.64 -0.41
C THR A 170 14.83 23.32 0.33
N GLY A 171 15.55 23.20 1.44
CA GLY A 171 15.52 21.99 2.25
C GLY A 171 14.17 21.65 2.93
N TRP A 172 13.15 22.48 2.80
CA TRP A 172 11.83 22.27 3.41
C TRP A 172 10.70 22.13 2.39
N LEU A 173 10.95 22.32 1.08
CA LEU A 173 9.95 22.30 0.01
C LEU A 173 10.41 21.39 -1.13
N ALA A 174 9.56 20.46 -1.54
CA ALA A 174 9.78 19.58 -2.66
C ALA A 174 8.58 19.57 -3.61
N PHE A 175 8.85 19.51 -4.91
CA PHE A 175 7.91 19.26 -5.98
C PHE A 175 8.29 17.95 -6.64
N THR A 176 7.34 17.06 -6.82
CA THR A 176 7.53 15.80 -7.52
C THR A 176 6.51 15.66 -8.63
N LEU A 177 6.95 15.20 -9.79
CA LEU A 177 6.11 14.87 -10.91
C LEU A 177 6.57 13.53 -11.50
N ARG A 178 5.63 12.65 -11.75
CA ARG A 178 5.86 11.42 -12.52
C ARG A 178 4.78 11.29 -13.57
N GLU A 179 5.19 11.17 -14.79
CA GLU A 179 4.32 11.03 -15.93
C GLU A 179 4.60 9.73 -16.69
N ARG A 180 3.64 9.28 -17.42
CA ARG A 180 3.69 8.09 -18.27
C ARG A 180 3.22 8.43 -19.65
N ALA A 181 3.97 7.95 -20.66
CA ALA A 181 3.52 7.87 -22.03
C ALA A 181 3.58 6.41 -22.48
N GLU A 182 2.52 5.92 -23.11
CA GLU A 182 2.45 4.56 -23.59
C GLU A 182 1.64 4.45 -24.88
N TYR A 183 1.99 3.45 -25.68
CA TYR A 183 1.21 3.03 -26.84
C TYR A 183 0.74 1.59 -26.63
N VAL A 184 -0.53 1.35 -26.82
CA VAL A 184 -1.18 0.05 -26.63
C VAL A 184 -1.63 -0.49 -27.98
N TRP A 185 -1.11 -1.64 -28.37
CA TRP A 185 -1.64 -2.48 -29.45
C TRP A 185 -2.67 -3.42 -28.85
N ALA A 186 -3.90 -2.93 -28.68
CA ALA A 186 -4.97 -3.68 -28.06
C ALA A 186 -5.47 -4.82 -28.96
N LYS A 187 -5.96 -5.91 -28.37
CA LYS A 187 -6.67 -6.96 -29.12
C LYS A 187 -7.96 -6.44 -29.75
N ASP A 188 -8.59 -5.46 -29.11
CA ASP A 188 -9.69 -4.70 -29.69
C ASP A 188 -9.11 -3.43 -30.30
N THR A 189 -9.13 -3.37 -31.63
CA THR A 189 -8.55 -2.26 -32.39
C THR A 189 -9.23 -0.91 -32.13
N LEU A 190 -10.44 -0.88 -31.60
CA LEU A 190 -11.12 0.37 -31.18
C LEU A 190 -10.46 1.01 -29.95
N LEU A 191 -9.73 0.22 -29.19
CA LEU A 191 -9.03 0.66 -27.97
C LEU A 191 -7.50 0.82 -28.20
N GLU A 192 -7.02 0.60 -29.41
CA GLU A 192 -5.62 0.80 -29.78
C GLU A 192 -5.29 2.29 -29.81
N GLY A 193 -4.13 2.67 -29.25
CA GLY A 193 -3.70 4.07 -29.30
C GLY A 193 -2.62 4.45 -28.31
N GLY A 194 -2.25 5.73 -28.42
CA GLY A 194 -1.34 6.39 -27.49
C GLY A 194 -2.07 6.98 -26.30
N PHE A 195 -1.50 6.78 -25.11
CA PHE A 195 -2.03 7.31 -23.84
C PHE A 195 -0.92 8.05 -23.10
N ALA A 196 -1.31 9.14 -22.44
CA ALA A 196 -0.44 9.86 -21.51
C ALA A 196 -1.22 10.16 -20.23
N GLU A 197 -0.56 9.98 -19.09
CA GLU A 197 -1.16 10.27 -17.79
C GLU A 197 -0.13 10.78 -16.78
N ILE A 198 -0.57 11.66 -15.89
CA ILE A 198 0.19 12.06 -14.72
C ILE A 198 -0.07 11.02 -13.62
N LEU A 199 0.94 10.22 -13.30
CA LEU A 199 0.86 9.19 -12.27
C LEU A 199 0.91 9.79 -10.88
N LEU A 200 1.86 10.71 -10.65
CA LEU A 200 2.07 11.45 -9.40
C LEU A 200 2.31 12.92 -9.74
N GLY A 201 1.89 13.82 -8.86
CA GLY A 201 2.15 15.25 -9.00
C GLY A 201 1.80 15.94 -7.70
N SER A 202 2.81 16.21 -6.85
CA SER A 202 2.57 16.77 -5.53
C SER A 202 3.60 17.84 -5.13
N VAL A 203 3.16 18.67 -4.23
CA VAL A 203 4.00 19.63 -3.50
C VAL A 203 4.02 19.19 -2.05
N ARG A 204 5.21 19.04 -1.50
CA ARG A 204 5.43 18.63 -0.12
C ARG A 204 6.25 19.67 0.61
N ALA A 205 5.72 20.19 1.69
CA ALA A 205 6.40 21.13 2.58
C ALA A 205 6.61 20.47 3.95
N ARG A 206 7.72 20.78 4.60
CA ARG A 206 8.08 20.24 5.91
C ARG A 206 8.51 21.33 6.86
N ALA A 207 8.03 21.24 8.10
CA ALA A 207 8.52 22.01 9.22
C ALA A 207 8.79 21.07 10.41
N TYR A 208 10.00 21.09 10.96
CA TYR A 208 10.46 20.12 11.98
C TYR A 208 10.29 18.68 11.48
N ASN A 209 9.42 17.92 12.14
CA ASN A 209 9.07 16.53 11.77
C ASN A 209 7.64 16.39 11.21
N VAL A 210 7.00 17.51 10.88
CA VAL A 210 5.67 17.52 10.28
C VAL A 210 5.80 17.85 8.81
N ALA A 211 5.31 16.96 7.95
CA ALA A 211 5.22 17.17 6.51
C ALA A 211 3.76 17.36 6.11
N VAL A 212 3.51 18.35 5.26
CA VAL A 212 2.22 18.58 4.59
C VAL A 212 2.42 18.33 3.11
N GLU A 213 1.57 17.52 2.51
CA GLU A 213 1.63 17.22 1.08
C GLU A 213 0.28 17.48 0.43
N VAL A 214 0.30 18.11 -0.74
CA VAL A 214 -0.89 18.45 -1.53
C VAL A 214 -0.68 18.01 -2.96
N GLY A 215 -1.63 17.30 -3.52
CA GLY A 215 -1.62 16.87 -4.91
C GLY A 215 -1.89 15.38 -5.07
N ARG A 216 -1.45 14.83 -6.19
CA ARG A 216 -1.59 13.42 -6.51
C ARG A 216 -0.43 12.63 -5.93
N SER A 217 -0.70 11.86 -4.89
CA SER A 217 0.30 11.11 -4.15
C SER A 217 -0.15 9.68 -3.87
N GLN A 218 0.82 8.81 -3.59
CA GLN A 218 0.59 7.40 -3.27
C GLN A 218 0.74 7.18 -1.77
N LEU A 219 -0.13 6.35 -1.23
CA LEU A 219 -0.05 5.85 0.15
C LEU A 219 -0.11 4.32 0.14
N SER A 220 0.50 3.71 1.14
CA SER A 220 0.34 2.29 1.45
C SER A 220 0.39 2.06 2.95
N TRP A 221 -0.64 1.41 3.46
CA TRP A 221 -0.81 1.08 4.88
C TRP A 221 -0.80 -0.44 5.07
N ALA A 222 0.32 -1.06 4.71
CA ALA A 222 0.50 -2.49 4.73
C ALA A 222 1.79 -2.87 5.44
N GLN A 223 1.76 -3.91 6.25
CA GLN A 223 2.97 -4.47 6.88
C GLN A 223 3.86 -5.22 5.88
N SER A 224 3.35 -5.49 4.69
CA SER A 224 4.05 -6.15 3.60
C SER A 224 3.48 -5.72 2.25
N PRO A 225 4.29 -5.69 1.16
CA PRO A 225 3.81 -5.34 -0.19
C PRO A 225 2.69 -6.22 -0.73
N ASP A 226 2.55 -7.46 -0.25
CA ASP A 226 1.53 -8.41 -0.68
C ASP A 226 0.26 -8.36 0.19
N GLU A 227 0.23 -7.47 1.16
CA GLU A 227 -0.86 -7.23 2.09
C GLU A 227 -1.35 -5.79 1.91
N GLY A 228 -2.36 -5.38 2.63
CA GLY A 228 -2.86 -4.01 2.59
C GLY A 228 -4.37 -3.97 2.48
N LEU A 229 -5.04 -4.31 3.59
CA LEU A 229 -6.50 -4.30 3.65
C LEU A 229 -7.06 -2.87 3.58
N PHE A 230 -6.31 -1.85 4.06
CA PHE A 230 -6.77 -0.45 4.03
C PHE A 230 -6.39 0.27 2.74
N ILE A 231 -5.09 0.39 2.51
CA ILE A 231 -4.52 1.00 1.31
C ILE A 231 -3.40 0.08 0.84
N ALA A 232 -3.64 -0.63 -0.25
CA ALA A 232 -2.70 -1.59 -0.80
C ALA A 232 -1.45 -0.91 -1.38
N ALA A 233 -0.35 -1.65 -1.48
CA ALA A 233 0.89 -1.11 -2.03
C ALA A 233 0.81 -0.77 -3.52
N ASP A 234 -0.15 -1.36 -4.24
CA ASP A 234 -0.44 -1.09 -5.65
C ASP A 234 -1.72 -0.25 -5.85
N ALA A 235 -2.24 0.33 -4.76
CA ALA A 235 -3.36 1.26 -4.82
C ALA A 235 -3.11 2.39 -5.83
N PRO A 236 -4.13 2.86 -6.54
CA PRO A 236 -4.01 4.04 -7.37
C PRO A 236 -3.63 5.26 -6.52
N ALA A 237 -2.88 6.19 -7.13
CA ALA A 237 -2.57 7.46 -6.46
C ALA A 237 -3.85 8.27 -6.18
N LEU A 238 -3.87 8.96 -5.05
CA LEU A 238 -4.98 9.75 -4.56
C LEU A 238 -4.70 11.24 -4.77
N ASP A 239 -5.71 12.00 -5.17
CA ASP A 239 -5.66 13.46 -5.16
C ASP A 239 -6.00 13.92 -3.73
N LEU A 240 -4.97 14.25 -2.93
CA LEU A 240 -5.08 14.39 -1.48
C LEU A 240 -4.42 15.64 -0.91
N VAL A 241 -4.82 15.95 0.30
CA VAL A 241 -4.05 16.76 1.26
C VAL A 241 -3.72 15.86 2.44
N SER A 242 -2.46 15.77 2.82
CA SER A 242 -2.03 14.97 3.96
C SER A 242 -1.14 15.75 4.92
N ILE A 243 -1.19 15.33 6.17
CA ILE A 243 -0.28 15.77 7.24
C ILE A 243 0.30 14.50 7.87
N ALA A 244 1.62 14.39 7.90
CA ALA A 244 2.28 13.20 8.41
C ALA A 244 3.54 13.53 9.21
N ALA A 245 3.90 12.65 10.14
CA ALA A 245 5.25 12.63 10.68
C ALA A 245 6.21 12.19 9.55
N ASP A 246 7.23 13.01 9.26
CA ASP A 246 8.19 12.71 8.20
C ASP A 246 9.08 11.52 8.57
N GLU A 247 9.53 11.48 9.82
CA GLU A 247 10.30 10.40 10.41
C GLU A 247 9.61 9.90 11.69
N PRO A 248 9.84 8.65 12.11
CA PRO A 248 9.35 8.18 13.40
C PRO A 248 9.89 9.03 14.55
N PHE A 249 9.04 9.38 15.48
CA PHE A 249 9.36 10.16 16.67
C PHE A 249 9.01 9.40 17.96
N ARG A 250 9.49 9.86 19.11
CA ARG A 250 9.12 9.29 20.41
C ARG A 250 8.23 10.22 21.18
N LEU A 251 7.16 9.68 21.69
CA LEU A 251 6.23 10.42 22.56
C LEU A 251 6.89 10.74 23.91
N PRO A 252 6.52 11.84 24.56
CA PRO A 252 7.07 12.23 25.87
C PRO A 252 6.54 11.39 27.02
N SER A 253 7.16 11.53 28.19
CA SER A 253 6.71 10.96 29.46
C SER A 253 6.55 9.43 29.43
N VAL A 254 5.50 8.93 30.02
CA VAL A 254 5.15 7.50 30.10
C VAL A 254 4.91 6.86 28.73
N LEU A 255 4.51 7.67 27.74
CA LEU A 255 4.27 7.20 26.37
C LEU A 255 5.55 6.82 25.62
N LYS A 256 6.74 7.08 26.18
CA LYS A 256 8.03 6.59 25.62
C LYS A 256 8.07 5.07 25.46
N VAL A 257 7.29 4.33 26.25
CA VAL A 257 7.18 2.87 26.18
C VAL A 257 6.65 2.39 24.83
N LEU A 258 5.87 3.23 24.12
CA LEU A 258 5.34 2.94 22.78
C LEU A 258 6.43 2.93 21.69
N GLY A 259 7.65 3.39 22.02
CA GLY A 259 8.78 3.40 21.11
C GLY A 259 8.66 4.43 19.99
N PRO A 260 9.36 4.21 18.86
CA PRO A 260 9.18 4.99 17.65
C PRO A 260 7.72 4.98 17.20
N THR A 261 7.18 6.16 16.91
CA THR A 261 5.78 6.38 16.54
C THR A 261 5.73 7.15 15.23
N LYS A 262 4.85 6.79 14.32
CA LYS A 262 4.56 7.54 13.09
C LYS A 262 3.06 7.72 12.96
N ALA A 263 2.63 8.88 12.51
CA ALA A 263 1.21 9.19 12.31
C ALA A 263 1.01 9.87 10.95
N THR A 264 -0.09 9.53 10.31
CA THR A 264 -0.52 10.12 9.04
C THR A 264 -2.02 10.40 9.11
N LEU A 265 -2.40 11.58 8.64
CA LEU A 265 -3.78 12.02 8.40
C LEU A 265 -3.87 12.47 6.95
N PHE A 266 -4.93 12.10 6.23
CA PHE A 266 -5.20 12.65 4.91
C PHE A 266 -6.70 12.82 4.62
N VAL A 267 -7.00 13.70 3.68
CA VAL A 267 -8.30 13.79 3.00
C VAL A 267 -8.03 13.75 1.51
N ALA A 268 -8.70 12.84 0.81
CA ALA A 268 -8.58 12.66 -0.64
C ALA A 268 -9.90 12.87 -1.35
N ASP A 269 -9.85 13.35 -2.59
CA ASP A 269 -10.95 13.36 -3.54
C ASP A 269 -10.92 12.05 -4.35
N LEU A 270 -11.99 11.25 -4.30
CA LEU A 270 -12.08 9.99 -5.03
C LEU A 270 -12.42 10.17 -6.52
N GLY A 271 -12.67 11.41 -6.93
CA GLY A 271 -12.87 11.79 -8.32
C GLY A 271 -14.29 11.60 -8.82
N PRO A 272 -14.50 11.89 -10.12
CA PRO A 272 -15.84 11.89 -10.72
C PRO A 272 -16.40 10.49 -11.03
N SER A 273 -15.56 9.43 -10.95
CA SER A 273 -15.97 8.04 -11.24
C SER A 273 -16.69 7.35 -10.08
N GLN A 274 -17.12 8.11 -9.08
CA GLN A 274 -17.88 7.62 -7.94
C GLN A 274 -19.40 7.76 -8.22
N VAL A 275 -20.22 6.88 -7.61
CA VAL A 275 -21.69 7.02 -7.63
C VAL A 275 -22.11 8.38 -7.09
N ARG A 276 -21.48 8.83 -6.03
CA ARG A 276 -21.51 10.22 -5.59
C ARG A 276 -20.23 10.90 -6.04
N SER A 277 -20.30 11.58 -7.17
CA SER A 277 -19.16 12.26 -7.79
C SER A 277 -18.39 13.09 -6.75
N ARG A 278 -17.05 13.00 -6.77
CA ARG A 278 -16.16 13.75 -5.88
C ARG A 278 -16.40 13.51 -4.38
N SER A 279 -16.88 12.32 -4.01
CA SER A 279 -16.88 11.91 -2.59
C SER A 279 -15.47 11.93 -2.02
N LYS A 280 -15.38 12.04 -0.70
CA LYS A 280 -14.11 12.22 0.02
C LYS A 280 -13.75 10.97 0.79
N LEU A 281 -12.45 10.69 0.87
CA LEU A 281 -11.88 9.68 1.74
C LEU A 281 -11.00 10.36 2.78
N LEU A 282 -11.39 10.25 4.04
CA LEU A 282 -10.58 10.64 5.19
C LEU A 282 -9.83 9.43 5.72
N GLY A 283 -8.57 9.57 6.08
CA GLY A 283 -7.80 8.47 6.65
C GLY A 283 -6.90 8.90 7.80
N TYR A 284 -6.83 8.04 8.83
CA TYR A 284 -5.92 8.15 9.97
C TYR A 284 -5.13 6.84 10.10
N LYS A 285 -3.83 6.97 10.27
CA LYS A 285 -2.95 5.85 10.60
C LYS A 285 -1.98 6.26 11.69
N VAL A 286 -1.89 5.43 12.73
CA VAL A 286 -0.85 5.54 13.76
C VAL A 286 -0.14 4.20 13.84
N SER A 287 1.18 4.22 13.78
CA SER A 287 2.03 3.04 13.97
C SER A 287 3.01 3.30 15.09
N ILE A 288 3.25 2.29 15.92
CA ILE A 288 4.18 2.29 17.04
C ILE A 288 5.11 1.07 16.97
N ALA A 289 6.33 1.22 17.41
CA ALA A 289 7.29 0.12 17.53
C ALA A 289 7.82 0.02 18.96
N PRO A 290 7.05 -0.59 19.90
CA PRO A 290 7.44 -0.67 21.31
C PRO A 290 8.72 -1.46 21.54
N SER A 291 9.10 -2.28 20.60
CA SER A 291 10.38 -2.98 20.59
C SER A 291 10.88 -3.20 19.17
N ARG A 292 12.16 -3.59 19.04
CA ARG A 292 12.76 -3.97 17.74
C ARG A 292 12.09 -5.17 17.08
N ARG A 293 11.24 -5.89 17.80
CA ARG A 293 10.57 -7.10 17.33
C ARG A 293 9.11 -6.90 17.02
N VAL A 294 8.50 -5.83 17.51
CA VAL A 294 7.05 -5.60 17.44
C VAL A 294 6.79 -4.23 16.84
N GLU A 295 6.01 -4.21 15.80
CA GLU A 295 5.32 -3.02 15.27
C GLU A 295 3.81 -3.26 15.34
N LEU A 296 3.05 -2.26 15.75
CA LEU A 296 1.60 -2.29 15.81
C LEU A 296 1.05 -1.03 15.12
N GLY A 297 -0.04 -1.17 14.42
CA GLY A 297 -0.73 -0.07 13.75
C GLY A 297 -2.22 -0.07 14.02
N ALA A 298 -2.81 1.13 14.00
CA ALA A 298 -4.24 1.32 13.98
C ALA A 298 -4.60 2.24 12.82
N SER A 299 -5.63 1.88 12.07
CA SER A 299 -6.06 2.56 10.86
C SER A 299 -7.55 2.83 10.89
N TYR A 300 -7.94 3.96 10.35
CA TYR A 300 -9.33 4.33 10.13
C TYR A 300 -9.45 4.99 8.75
N LEU A 301 -10.48 4.59 8.00
CA LEU A 301 -10.90 5.24 6.76
C LEU A 301 -12.37 5.60 6.87
N ASN A 302 -12.76 6.73 6.32
CA ASN A 302 -14.13 7.16 6.20
C ASN A 302 -14.39 7.70 4.80
N HIS A 303 -15.27 7.03 4.05
CA HIS A 303 -15.73 7.44 2.73
C HIS A 303 -17.07 8.16 2.88
N PHE A 304 -17.16 9.43 2.53
CA PHE A 304 -18.32 10.29 2.78
C PHE A 304 -18.54 11.38 1.74
N GLY A 305 -19.72 12.01 1.78
CA GLY A 305 -20.05 13.17 0.99
C GLY A 305 -20.22 12.87 -0.51
N GLY A 306 -19.84 13.82 -1.35
CA GLY A 306 -20.00 13.77 -2.81
C GLY A 306 -21.25 14.49 -3.31
N GLU A 307 -21.30 14.74 -4.62
CA GLU A 307 -22.40 15.41 -5.30
C GLU A 307 -23.66 14.55 -5.26
N GLY A 308 -24.82 15.16 -4.97
CA GLY A 308 -26.09 14.44 -4.83
C GLY A 308 -26.29 13.73 -3.49
N GLY A 309 -25.32 13.82 -2.57
CA GLY A 309 -25.48 13.36 -1.20
C GLY A 309 -26.38 14.29 -0.37
N ARG A 310 -26.81 13.81 0.81
CA ARG A 310 -27.56 14.64 1.75
C ARG A 310 -26.70 15.83 2.22
N PRO A 311 -27.29 17.01 2.41
CA PRO A 311 -26.60 18.13 3.03
C PRO A 311 -26.19 17.72 4.47
N SER A 312 -24.90 17.70 4.73
CA SER A 312 -24.37 17.42 6.08
C SER A 312 -24.29 18.71 6.90
N SER A 313 -24.75 18.67 8.14
CA SER A 313 -24.57 19.76 9.11
C SER A 313 -23.09 19.89 9.52
N ALA A 314 -22.72 21.00 10.18
CA ALA A 314 -21.36 21.13 10.73
C ALA A 314 -21.08 20.08 11.82
N GLY A 315 -22.11 19.65 12.56
CA GLY A 315 -22.01 18.57 13.53
C GLY A 315 -21.73 17.22 12.89
N ASP A 316 -22.41 16.89 11.78
CA ASP A 316 -22.20 15.65 11.04
C ASP A 316 -20.77 15.58 10.46
N ARG A 317 -20.28 16.70 9.90
CA ARG A 317 -18.90 16.80 9.42
C ARG A 317 -17.86 16.59 10.53
N LEU A 318 -18.15 17.10 11.73
CA LEU A 318 -17.29 16.89 12.89
C LEU A 318 -17.28 15.42 13.32
N ILE A 319 -18.42 14.75 13.29
CA ILE A 319 -18.55 13.31 13.58
C ILE A 319 -17.80 12.49 12.54
N ASP A 320 -17.95 12.81 11.25
CA ASP A 320 -17.21 12.16 10.17
C ASP A 320 -15.70 12.33 10.31
N PHE A 321 -15.26 13.47 10.86
CA PHE A 321 -13.84 13.78 11.04
C PHE A 321 -13.24 13.16 12.31
N LEU A 322 -14.03 12.95 13.37
CA LEU A 322 -13.56 12.43 14.65
C LEU A 322 -14.03 10.98 14.89
N PRO A 323 -13.20 9.98 14.51
CA PRO A 323 -13.58 8.57 14.55
C PRO A 323 -14.02 8.09 15.95
N PHE A 324 -13.48 8.70 17.01
CA PHE A 324 -13.76 8.29 18.39
C PHE A 324 -15.19 8.60 18.83
N ILE A 325 -15.82 9.63 18.29
CA ILE A 325 -17.20 10.00 18.68
C ILE A 325 -18.18 8.99 18.10
N ASP A 326 -17.95 8.57 16.88
CA ASP A 326 -18.86 7.70 16.14
C ASP A 326 -18.76 6.23 16.60
N ILE A 327 -17.56 5.76 16.93
CA ILE A 327 -17.33 4.40 17.46
C ILE A 327 -18.18 4.13 18.73
N PHE A 328 -18.42 5.15 19.55
CA PHE A 328 -19.18 5.03 20.81
C PHE A 328 -20.64 5.47 20.70
N ARG A 329 -21.05 5.99 19.54
CA ARG A 329 -22.45 6.38 19.30
C ARG A 329 -23.27 5.15 18.96
N ARG A 330 -24.41 4.95 19.61
CA ARG A 330 -25.40 3.96 19.17
C ARG A 330 -26.05 4.47 17.89
N HIS A 331 -25.86 3.75 16.81
CA HIS A 331 -26.55 4.03 15.56
C HIS A 331 -28.02 3.60 15.69
N ASN A 332 -28.92 4.56 15.54
CA ASN A 332 -30.34 4.29 15.38
C ASN A 332 -30.66 4.28 13.88
N TYR A 333 -30.52 3.13 13.26
CA TYR A 333 -30.68 2.95 11.80
C TYR A 333 -32.08 3.27 11.27
N SER A 334 -33.06 3.54 12.12
CA SER A 334 -34.38 4.03 11.75
C SER A 334 -34.45 5.54 11.61
N ASP A 335 -33.40 6.26 12.04
CA ASP A 335 -33.36 7.72 11.98
C ASP A 335 -32.81 8.17 10.61
N SER A 336 -33.61 8.91 9.88
CA SER A 336 -33.22 9.52 8.60
C SER A 336 -32.09 10.57 8.73
N SER A 337 -31.61 10.82 9.94
CA SER A 337 -30.51 11.74 10.25
C SER A 337 -29.12 11.08 10.21
N ASP A 338 -29.02 9.75 10.03
CA ASP A 338 -27.71 9.12 9.93
C ASP A 338 -26.95 9.54 8.70
N VAL A 339 -25.67 9.85 8.90
CA VAL A 339 -24.79 10.32 7.84
C VAL A 339 -24.45 9.13 6.94
N ASP A 340 -24.71 9.30 5.63
CA ASP A 340 -24.37 8.32 4.60
C ASP A 340 -22.83 8.28 4.43
N SER A 341 -22.13 7.52 5.27
CA SER A 341 -20.68 7.35 5.22
C SER A 341 -20.30 5.90 5.49
N ASP A 342 -19.24 5.45 4.84
CA ASP A 342 -18.68 4.11 4.93
C ASP A 342 -17.39 4.15 5.77
N LYS A 343 -17.37 3.45 6.91
CA LYS A 343 -16.33 3.57 7.93
C LYS A 343 -15.60 2.26 8.15
N LEU A 344 -14.33 2.24 7.82
CA LEU A 344 -13.44 1.11 8.02
C LEU A 344 -12.50 1.37 9.20
N LEU A 345 -12.48 0.45 10.13
CA LEU A 345 -11.57 0.47 11.28
C LEU A 345 -10.74 -0.81 11.29
N GLY A 346 -9.49 -0.74 11.74
CA GLY A 346 -8.73 -1.94 12.00
C GLY A 346 -7.36 -1.72 12.57
N VAL A 347 -6.72 -2.83 12.76
CA VAL A 347 -5.39 -2.92 13.35
C VAL A 347 -4.50 -3.80 12.49
N ASP A 348 -3.22 -3.52 12.54
CA ASP A 348 -2.19 -4.31 11.90
C ASP A 348 -1.00 -4.50 12.84
N GLY A 349 -0.23 -5.53 12.58
CA GLY A 349 0.94 -5.79 13.40
C GLY A 349 1.96 -6.66 12.70
N ARG A 350 3.19 -6.54 13.21
CA ARG A 350 4.35 -7.25 12.77
C ARG A 350 5.15 -7.74 13.96
N LEU A 351 5.50 -9.03 13.94
CA LEU A 351 6.29 -9.67 14.99
C LEU A 351 7.50 -10.37 14.38
N ARG A 352 8.71 -9.99 14.81
CA ARG A 352 9.96 -10.67 14.48
C ARG A 352 10.32 -11.68 15.55
N LEU A 353 10.36 -12.95 15.18
CA LEU A 353 10.67 -14.07 16.06
C LEU A 353 12.21 -14.30 16.11
N GLY A 354 12.87 -13.72 17.10
CA GLY A 354 14.34 -13.71 17.18
C GLY A 354 15.00 -15.08 17.33
N GLY A 355 14.32 -16.07 17.94
CA GLY A 355 14.83 -17.44 18.10
C GLY A 355 14.70 -18.32 16.84
N LEU A 356 13.98 -17.86 15.81
CA LEU A 356 13.69 -18.57 14.58
C LEU A 356 14.36 -17.90 13.37
N HIS A 357 15.63 -17.57 13.46
CA HIS A 357 16.43 -16.98 12.37
C HIS A 357 15.78 -15.75 11.69
N GLY A 358 15.09 -14.92 12.47
CA GLY A 358 14.48 -13.68 11.96
C GLY A 358 13.15 -13.88 11.23
N VAL A 359 12.45 -14.98 11.43
CA VAL A 359 11.08 -15.19 10.94
C VAL A 359 10.21 -14.00 11.33
N VAL A 360 9.45 -13.48 10.37
CA VAL A 360 8.53 -12.36 10.55
C VAL A 360 7.12 -12.83 10.32
N ALA A 361 6.27 -12.64 11.31
CA ALA A 361 4.81 -12.79 11.18
C ALA A 361 4.17 -11.41 11.06
N THR A 362 3.23 -11.27 10.13
CA THR A 362 2.40 -10.09 9.93
C THR A 362 0.93 -10.44 10.03
N GLY A 363 0.11 -9.48 10.43
CA GLY A 363 -1.33 -9.64 10.48
C GLY A 363 -2.04 -8.31 10.33
N GLU A 364 -3.15 -8.33 9.61
CA GLU A 364 -4.05 -7.19 9.45
C GLU A 364 -5.49 -7.65 9.69
N LEU A 365 -6.25 -6.82 10.37
CA LEU A 365 -7.67 -6.99 10.61
C LEU A 365 -8.39 -5.70 10.20
N LEU A 366 -9.40 -5.81 9.37
CA LEU A 366 -10.26 -4.72 8.93
C LEU A 366 -11.71 -5.06 9.21
N ILE A 367 -12.46 -4.10 9.70
CA ILE A 367 -13.88 -4.19 9.93
C ILE A 367 -14.52 -3.01 9.22
N ASP A 368 -15.53 -3.33 8.46
CA ASP A 368 -16.39 -2.41 7.75
C ASP A 368 -17.67 -2.21 8.56
N ASP A 369 -18.16 -0.99 8.69
CA ASP A 369 -19.33 -0.62 9.50
C ASP A 369 -19.25 -1.11 10.98
N PHE A 370 -18.18 -0.71 11.64
CA PHE A 370 -17.84 -1.18 13.00
C PHE A 370 -18.83 -0.70 14.08
N ASP A 371 -19.45 -1.65 14.78
CA ASP A 371 -20.23 -1.42 15.99
C ASP A 371 -19.54 -2.07 17.21
N VAL A 372 -19.03 -1.25 18.15
CA VAL A 372 -18.36 -1.75 19.39
C VAL A 372 -19.26 -2.66 20.23
N HIS A 373 -20.57 -2.54 20.11
CA HIS A 373 -21.53 -3.38 20.84
C HIS A 373 -21.65 -4.79 20.23
N ARG A 374 -20.98 -5.06 19.10
CA ARG A 374 -21.12 -6.29 18.31
C ARG A 374 -19.79 -6.90 17.88
N LEU A 375 -18.82 -6.96 18.80
CA LEU A 375 -17.50 -7.55 18.57
C LEU A 375 -17.54 -8.98 17.99
N SER A 376 -18.63 -9.72 18.22
CA SER A 376 -18.83 -11.04 17.61
C SER A 376 -18.93 -11.01 16.08
N GLN A 377 -19.30 -9.88 15.48
CA GLN A 377 -19.38 -9.72 14.02
C GLN A 377 -17.99 -9.73 13.37
N LEU A 378 -16.94 -9.36 14.10
CA LEU A 378 -15.54 -9.47 13.66
C LEU A 378 -15.18 -10.84 13.09
N PHE A 379 -15.70 -11.88 13.72
CA PHE A 379 -15.39 -13.27 13.38
C PHE A 379 -16.50 -13.96 12.61
N ALA A 380 -17.62 -13.30 12.40
CA ALA A 380 -18.82 -13.88 11.74
C ALA A 380 -18.86 -13.68 10.21
N GLY A 381 -17.70 -13.45 9.55
CA GLY A 381 -17.62 -13.29 8.10
C GLY A 381 -17.76 -11.84 7.60
N TYR A 382 -17.93 -10.87 8.48
CA TYR A 382 -17.98 -9.44 8.13
C TYR A 382 -16.59 -8.78 8.14
N GLY A 383 -15.68 -9.26 9.00
CA GLY A 383 -14.32 -8.76 9.08
C GLY A 383 -13.40 -9.36 8.02
N SER A 384 -12.47 -8.56 7.53
CA SER A 384 -11.39 -9.01 6.64
C SER A 384 -10.11 -9.23 7.42
N GLN A 385 -9.35 -10.25 7.02
CA GLN A 385 -8.13 -10.67 7.69
C GLN A 385 -7.06 -11.00 6.66
N ALA A 386 -5.83 -10.55 6.92
CA ALA A 386 -4.66 -10.95 6.16
C ALA A 386 -3.55 -11.38 7.12
N PHE A 387 -2.88 -12.48 6.80
CA PHE A 387 -1.76 -13.02 7.57
C PHE A 387 -0.61 -13.29 6.61
N GLY A 388 0.59 -12.95 7.08
CA GLY A 388 1.84 -13.21 6.38
C GLY A 388 2.85 -13.90 7.30
N LEU A 389 3.63 -14.81 6.75
CA LEU A 389 4.78 -15.42 7.40
C LEU A 389 5.96 -15.36 6.45
N THR A 390 7.01 -14.65 6.82
CA THR A 390 8.26 -14.59 6.06
C THR A 390 9.34 -15.34 6.80
N VAL A 391 9.94 -16.33 6.13
CA VAL A 391 11.07 -17.13 6.60
C VAL A 391 12.29 -16.71 5.79
N PRO A 392 13.15 -15.81 6.28
CA PRO A 392 14.27 -15.24 5.52
C PRO A 392 15.36 -16.24 5.12
N ARG A 393 15.44 -17.36 5.85
CA ARG A 393 16.44 -18.44 5.70
C ARG A 393 15.73 -19.77 5.54
N PHE A 394 14.97 -19.90 4.46
CA PHE A 394 14.28 -21.14 4.15
C PHE A 394 15.25 -22.12 3.49
N VAL A 395 15.67 -23.16 4.22
CA VAL A 395 16.64 -24.19 3.78
C VAL A 395 18.06 -23.63 3.55
N SER A 396 18.21 -22.40 3.10
CA SER A 396 19.47 -21.75 2.77
C SER A 396 19.43 -20.25 3.09
N PRO A 397 20.58 -19.62 3.45
CA PRO A 397 20.65 -18.16 3.60
C PRO A 397 20.28 -17.36 2.35
N LEU A 398 20.39 -18.00 1.17
CA LEU A 398 20.05 -17.39 -0.13
C LEU A 398 18.57 -17.49 -0.48
N LEU A 399 17.81 -18.29 0.26
CA LEU A 399 16.39 -18.53 -0.02
C LEU A 399 15.53 -17.92 1.08
N SER A 400 14.54 -17.14 0.69
CA SER A 400 13.46 -16.71 1.57
C SER A 400 12.11 -17.24 1.08
N LEU A 401 11.29 -17.69 2.01
CA LEU A 401 9.92 -18.13 1.76
C LEU A 401 8.96 -17.16 2.42
N LYS A 402 7.97 -16.69 1.66
CA LYS A 402 6.83 -15.94 2.18
C LYS A 402 5.54 -16.71 1.93
N LEU A 403 4.73 -16.85 2.96
CA LEU A 403 3.38 -17.41 2.91
C LEU A 403 2.39 -16.30 3.24
N THR A 404 1.25 -16.29 2.55
CA THR A 404 0.15 -15.34 2.79
C THR A 404 -1.18 -16.08 2.82
N ALA A 405 -2.06 -15.66 3.73
CA ALA A 405 -3.44 -16.15 3.79
C ALA A 405 -4.36 -14.95 3.98
N LYS A 406 -5.43 -14.86 3.20
CA LYS A 406 -6.39 -13.77 3.25
C LYS A 406 -7.83 -14.28 3.28
N HIS A 407 -8.65 -13.61 4.07
CA HIS A 407 -10.10 -13.76 4.07
C HIS A 407 -10.71 -12.36 4.01
N MET A 408 -11.55 -12.13 3.01
CA MET A 408 -12.25 -10.87 2.80
C MET A 408 -13.70 -11.02 3.24
N GLY A 409 -14.13 -10.15 4.13
CA GLY A 409 -15.52 -10.09 4.60
C GLY A 409 -16.49 -9.71 3.48
N ILE A 410 -17.73 -10.10 3.64
CA ILE A 410 -18.78 -9.88 2.63
C ILE A 410 -19.13 -8.42 2.41
N LEU A 411 -18.96 -7.57 3.42
CA LEU A 411 -19.26 -6.13 3.34
C LEU A 411 -18.03 -5.27 3.02
N THR A 412 -16.85 -5.87 2.97
CA THR A 412 -15.59 -5.13 2.85
C THR A 412 -15.57 -4.22 1.63
N TYR A 413 -15.30 -2.93 1.89
CA TYR A 413 -15.29 -1.85 0.90
C TYR A 413 -16.62 -1.51 0.26
N THR A 414 -17.77 -2.00 0.76
CA THR A 414 -19.07 -1.83 0.14
C THR A 414 -20.06 -1.20 1.10
N HIS A 415 -20.80 -0.21 0.61
CA HIS A 415 -21.84 0.48 1.38
C HIS A 415 -23.09 0.72 0.53
N GLY A 416 -24.28 0.60 1.14
CA GLY A 416 -25.55 0.70 0.42
C GLY A 416 -25.79 2.02 -0.32
N ALA A 417 -25.27 3.13 0.22
CA ALA A 417 -25.38 4.46 -0.40
C ALA A 417 -24.17 4.82 -1.29
N LEU A 418 -23.04 4.13 -1.13
CA LEU A 418 -21.76 4.34 -1.82
C LEU A 418 -21.35 3.07 -2.55
N THR A 419 -22.22 2.58 -3.41
CA THR A 419 -22.18 1.23 -4.00
C THR A 419 -20.94 0.92 -4.84
N ASN A 420 -20.20 1.95 -5.32
CA ASN A 420 -18.89 1.76 -5.94
C ASN A 420 -17.79 1.33 -4.96
N GLY A 421 -18.09 1.38 -3.66
CA GLY A 421 -17.09 1.12 -2.64
C GLY A 421 -15.95 2.15 -2.61
N ILE A 422 -14.88 1.82 -1.91
CA ILE A 422 -13.70 2.69 -1.76
C ILE A 422 -12.80 2.56 -2.99
N THR A 423 -13.17 3.24 -4.05
CA THR A 423 -12.47 3.22 -5.34
C THR A 423 -12.08 4.63 -5.78
N THR A 424 -11.08 4.74 -6.63
CA THR A 424 -10.75 5.97 -7.36
C THR A 424 -10.39 5.63 -8.79
N ARG A 425 -10.83 6.45 -9.75
CA ARG A 425 -10.63 6.20 -11.20
C ARG A 425 -11.01 4.78 -11.63
N GLY A 426 -12.11 4.26 -11.09
CA GLY A 426 -12.58 2.91 -11.37
C GLY A 426 -11.71 1.79 -10.80
N ARG A 427 -10.83 2.05 -9.83
CA ARG A 427 -9.97 1.05 -9.19
C ARG A 427 -10.12 1.03 -7.68
N LEU A 428 -10.19 -0.17 -7.12
CA LEU A 428 -10.19 -0.39 -5.67
C LEU A 428 -8.89 0.12 -5.05
N ILE A 429 -8.99 0.78 -3.88
CA ILE A 429 -7.84 1.30 -3.12
C ILE A 429 -7.29 0.22 -2.17
N GLY A 430 -8.17 -0.62 -1.62
CA GLY A 430 -7.79 -1.70 -0.73
C GLY A 430 -7.26 -2.96 -1.43
N ASP A 431 -7.38 -4.10 -0.78
CA ASP A 431 -6.86 -5.37 -1.30
C ASP A 431 -7.54 -5.79 -2.62
N GLU A 432 -6.74 -6.26 -3.57
CA GLU A 432 -7.19 -6.65 -4.91
C GLU A 432 -8.22 -7.79 -4.93
N LEU A 433 -8.36 -8.55 -3.86
CA LEU A 433 -9.39 -9.59 -3.77
C LEU A 433 -10.80 -9.00 -3.80
N GLY A 434 -10.98 -7.81 -3.20
CA GLY A 434 -12.34 -7.28 -2.99
C GLY A 434 -13.13 -8.12 -1.99
N PRO A 435 -14.45 -7.87 -1.82
CA PRO A 435 -15.28 -8.54 -0.83
C PRO A 435 -15.52 -10.02 -1.15
N ASP A 436 -15.93 -10.78 -0.13
CA ASP A 436 -16.36 -12.18 -0.19
C ASP A 436 -15.40 -13.09 -0.96
N ALA A 437 -14.11 -13.02 -0.61
CA ALA A 437 -13.06 -13.78 -1.26
C ALA A 437 -12.06 -14.35 -0.23
N LYS A 438 -11.36 -15.40 -0.65
CA LYS A 438 -10.27 -16.01 0.12
C LYS A 438 -9.09 -16.25 -0.79
N ALA A 439 -7.87 -16.11 -0.27
CA ALA A 439 -6.68 -16.46 -1.01
C ALA A 439 -5.60 -17.05 -0.11
N PHE A 440 -4.80 -17.93 -0.70
CA PHE A 440 -3.56 -18.42 -0.15
C PHE A 440 -2.46 -18.22 -1.17
N GLY A 441 -1.29 -17.71 -0.73
CA GLY A 441 -0.14 -17.46 -1.59
C GLY A 441 1.17 -17.95 -0.97
N ALA A 442 2.10 -18.28 -1.83
CA ALA A 442 3.48 -18.60 -1.46
C ALA A 442 4.44 -17.93 -2.46
N ARG A 443 5.52 -17.35 -1.95
CA ARG A 443 6.60 -16.80 -2.77
C ARG A 443 7.94 -17.30 -2.24
N LEU A 444 8.71 -17.91 -3.14
CA LEU A 444 10.09 -18.32 -2.90
C LEU A 444 11.01 -17.34 -3.61
N THR A 445 11.91 -16.68 -2.89
CA THR A 445 12.90 -15.76 -3.47
C THR A 445 14.29 -16.30 -3.26
N TRP A 446 15.03 -16.47 -4.34
CA TRP A 446 16.44 -16.82 -4.36
C TRP A 446 17.26 -15.59 -4.72
N GLN A 447 18.23 -15.26 -3.86
CA GLN A 447 19.14 -14.13 -4.03
C GLN A 447 20.58 -14.60 -3.85
N PRO A 448 21.24 -15.04 -4.93
CA PRO A 448 22.60 -15.56 -4.87
C PRO A 448 23.66 -14.47 -4.61
N VAL A 449 23.40 -13.24 -5.05
CA VAL A 449 24.26 -12.06 -4.91
C VAL A 449 23.42 -10.83 -4.62
N ALA A 450 24.05 -9.75 -4.20
CA ALA A 450 23.36 -8.49 -3.88
C ALA A 450 22.61 -7.92 -5.10
N GLU A 451 23.15 -8.13 -6.29
CA GLU A 451 22.66 -7.55 -7.54
C GLU A 451 21.52 -8.33 -8.20
N ALA A 452 21.30 -9.60 -7.86
CA ALA A 452 20.35 -10.44 -8.57
C ALA A 452 19.42 -11.21 -7.64
N SER A 453 18.12 -11.17 -7.94
CA SER A 453 17.11 -11.98 -7.27
C SER A 453 16.12 -12.59 -8.25
N LEU A 454 15.73 -13.83 -7.99
CA LEU A 454 14.67 -14.56 -8.71
C LEU A 454 13.59 -14.96 -7.71
N SER A 455 12.36 -14.54 -7.97
CA SER A 455 11.21 -14.94 -7.18
C SER A 455 10.26 -15.82 -8.00
N LEU A 456 9.80 -16.90 -7.39
CA LEU A 456 8.72 -17.74 -7.90
C LEU A 456 7.53 -17.58 -6.97
N GLU A 457 6.36 -17.34 -7.53
CA GLU A 457 5.14 -17.15 -6.76
C GLU A 457 4.01 -18.04 -7.22
N GLY A 458 3.22 -18.54 -6.27
CA GLY A 458 1.99 -19.26 -6.51
C GLY A 458 0.88 -18.66 -5.64
N ARG A 459 -0.32 -18.51 -6.20
CA ARG A 459 -1.49 -18.03 -5.46
C ARG A 459 -2.73 -18.77 -5.93
N SER A 460 -3.55 -19.23 -4.98
CA SER A 460 -4.90 -19.71 -5.23
C SER A 460 -5.91 -18.78 -4.57
N ALA A 461 -6.92 -18.37 -5.30
CA ALA A 461 -7.98 -17.49 -4.81
C ALA A 461 -9.35 -18.05 -5.15
N ILE A 462 -10.29 -17.88 -4.23
CA ILE A 462 -11.69 -18.28 -4.34
C ILE A 462 -12.53 -17.03 -4.18
N TYR A 463 -13.36 -16.74 -5.17
CA TYR A 463 -14.33 -15.64 -5.16
C TYR A 463 -15.73 -16.24 -5.07
N SER A 464 -16.49 -15.80 -4.07
CA SER A 464 -17.84 -16.28 -3.85
C SER A 464 -18.80 -15.67 -4.87
N ASN A 465 -19.79 -16.47 -5.30
CA ASN A 465 -20.95 -16.01 -6.06
C ASN A 465 -22.22 -16.07 -5.20
N ALA A 466 -22.08 -15.81 -3.92
CA ALA A 466 -23.20 -15.77 -3.00
C ALA A 466 -23.97 -14.47 -3.15
N GLN A 467 -25.30 -14.56 -3.10
CA GLN A 467 -26.19 -13.42 -3.03
C GLN A 467 -26.69 -13.25 -1.60
N TYR A 468 -26.80 -12.02 -1.16
CA TYR A 468 -27.17 -11.68 0.21
C TYR A 468 -28.38 -10.73 0.22
N ALA A 469 -29.32 -10.97 1.15
CA ALA A 469 -30.30 -9.98 1.56
C ALA A 469 -29.77 -9.25 2.80
N THR A 470 -29.95 -7.94 2.82
CA THR A 470 -29.59 -7.10 3.95
C THR A 470 -30.86 -6.50 4.55
N TYR A 471 -31.03 -6.59 5.84
CA TYR A 471 -32.18 -6.01 6.56
C TYR A 471 -31.82 -5.69 8.00
N TYR A 472 -32.60 -4.81 8.61
CA TYR A 472 -32.51 -4.53 10.04
C TYR A 472 -33.51 -5.42 10.78
N ALA A 473 -33.01 -6.29 11.64
CA ALA A 473 -33.81 -7.09 12.55
C ALA A 473 -33.91 -6.40 13.90
N ASP A 474 -34.99 -6.64 14.62
CA ASP A 474 -35.31 -6.12 15.96
C ASP A 474 -35.89 -4.67 15.94
N PRO A 475 -36.59 -4.25 17.03
CA PRO A 475 -37.17 -2.92 17.07
C PRO A 475 -36.10 -1.82 17.04
N PRO A 476 -36.46 -0.58 16.68
CA PRO A 476 -35.51 0.51 16.41
C PRO A 476 -34.48 0.78 17.51
N GLU A 477 -34.83 0.49 18.75
CA GLU A 477 -33.99 0.73 19.94
C GLU A 477 -32.82 -0.27 20.04
N ASN A 478 -32.93 -1.43 19.38
CA ASN A 478 -31.92 -2.49 19.33
C ASN A 478 -31.71 -3.03 17.91
N SER A 479 -31.98 -2.24 16.88
CA SER A 479 -31.92 -2.70 15.49
C SER A 479 -30.54 -3.28 15.17
N ARG A 480 -30.57 -4.46 14.58
CA ARG A 480 -29.40 -5.22 14.20
C ARG A 480 -29.34 -5.35 12.69
N PHE A 481 -28.28 -4.85 12.07
CA PHE A 481 -28.02 -5.11 10.66
C PHE A 481 -27.71 -6.60 10.45
N VAL A 482 -28.52 -7.24 9.62
CA VAL A 482 -28.38 -8.68 9.32
C VAL A 482 -28.12 -8.84 7.84
N VAL A 483 -27.11 -9.62 7.52
CA VAL A 483 -26.84 -10.07 6.15
C VAL A 483 -27.18 -11.56 6.10
N GLN A 484 -28.23 -11.87 5.38
CA GLN A 484 -28.68 -13.25 5.18
C GLN A 484 -28.28 -13.72 3.80
N LYS A 485 -27.60 -14.85 3.74
CA LYS A 485 -27.29 -15.51 2.48
C LYS A 485 -28.58 -16.09 1.86
N ILE A 486 -28.93 -15.61 0.66
CA ILE A 486 -30.13 -16.04 -0.07
C ILE A 486 -29.79 -17.25 -0.93
N SER A 487 -28.72 -17.15 -1.73
CA SER A 487 -28.34 -18.18 -2.68
C SER A 487 -26.82 -18.28 -2.79
N ARG A 488 -26.37 -19.41 -3.28
CA ARG A 488 -24.97 -19.62 -3.66
C ARG A 488 -24.96 -20.46 -4.93
N THR A 489 -24.25 -19.97 -5.92
CA THR A 489 -23.87 -20.76 -7.09
C THR A 489 -22.40 -21.17 -6.97
N SER A 490 -21.84 -21.73 -8.03
CA SER A 490 -20.45 -22.16 -8.03
C SER A 490 -19.50 -20.97 -7.92
N ASP A 491 -18.52 -21.06 -7.05
CA ASP A 491 -17.47 -20.04 -6.87
C ASP A 491 -16.54 -19.97 -8.11
N GLU A 492 -15.93 -18.81 -8.31
CA GLU A 492 -14.84 -18.65 -9.27
C GLU A 492 -13.51 -18.96 -8.56
N LEU A 493 -12.69 -19.82 -9.17
CA LEU A 493 -11.37 -20.18 -8.66
C LEU A 493 -10.30 -19.69 -9.61
N ARG A 494 -9.27 -19.04 -9.06
CA ARG A 494 -8.10 -18.52 -9.79
C ARG A 494 -6.83 -19.08 -9.22
N ASP A 495 -6.09 -19.83 -10.01
CA ASP A 495 -4.78 -20.37 -9.67
C ASP A 495 -3.72 -19.65 -10.51
N ARG A 496 -2.86 -18.88 -9.86
CA ARG A 496 -1.83 -18.03 -10.47
C ARG A 496 -0.44 -18.57 -10.17
N LEU A 497 0.42 -18.57 -11.19
CA LEU A 497 1.85 -18.84 -11.07
C LEU A 497 2.62 -17.70 -11.71
N GLY A 498 3.68 -17.26 -11.06
CA GLY A 498 4.51 -16.16 -11.53
C GLY A 498 5.99 -16.39 -11.30
N ALA A 499 6.80 -15.73 -12.12
CA ALA A 499 8.25 -15.63 -11.97
C ALA A 499 8.67 -14.16 -12.13
N HIS A 500 9.60 -13.71 -11.31
CA HIS A 500 10.13 -12.35 -11.34
C HIS A 500 11.63 -12.37 -11.15
N LEU A 501 12.38 -11.94 -12.17
CA LEU A 501 13.82 -11.70 -12.15
C LEU A 501 14.06 -10.19 -11.97
N LEU A 502 14.90 -9.82 -11.01
CA LEU A 502 15.37 -8.45 -10.82
C LEU A 502 16.88 -8.44 -10.76
N ILE A 503 17.50 -7.61 -11.60
CA ILE A 503 18.94 -7.35 -11.61
C ILE A 503 19.13 -5.86 -11.35
N GLN A 504 19.99 -5.52 -10.38
CA GLN A 504 20.24 -4.15 -9.93
C GLN A 504 21.76 -3.92 -9.84
N TRP A 505 22.29 -3.02 -10.65
CA TRP A 505 23.72 -2.67 -10.60
C TRP A 505 24.03 -1.70 -9.47
N GLU A 506 25.27 -1.71 -9.00
CA GLU A 506 25.71 -0.97 -7.81
C GLU A 506 25.44 0.53 -7.89
N ALA A 507 25.69 1.16 -9.01
CA ALA A 507 25.61 2.62 -9.17
C ALA A 507 24.54 3.06 -10.18
N GLY A 508 23.47 2.28 -10.36
CA GLY A 508 22.63 2.77 -11.41
C GLY A 508 21.45 1.89 -11.83
N PRO A 509 21.39 1.47 -13.08
CA PRO A 509 20.20 0.92 -13.66
C PRO A 509 19.79 -0.41 -13.02
N SER A 510 18.51 -0.75 -13.16
CA SER A 510 18.02 -2.09 -12.87
C SER A 510 17.17 -2.59 -14.03
N ILE A 511 17.13 -3.92 -14.20
CA ILE A 511 16.27 -4.61 -15.15
C ILE A 511 15.35 -5.55 -14.37
N SER A 512 14.07 -5.51 -14.71
CA SER A 512 13.04 -6.37 -14.14
C SER A 512 12.34 -7.12 -15.26
N ALA A 513 12.29 -8.45 -15.16
CA ALA A 513 11.51 -9.29 -16.05
C ALA A 513 10.49 -10.09 -15.23
N ARG A 514 9.23 -10.01 -15.60
CA ARG A 514 8.14 -10.70 -14.90
C ARG A 514 7.29 -11.47 -15.91
N PHE A 515 6.92 -12.67 -15.50
CA PHE A 515 5.96 -13.51 -16.21
C PHE A 515 4.92 -14.03 -15.22
N VAL A 516 3.65 -14.05 -15.61
CA VAL A 516 2.57 -14.58 -14.80
C VAL A 516 1.58 -15.32 -15.70
N THR A 517 1.10 -16.46 -15.23
CA THR A 517 -0.02 -17.17 -15.84
C THR A 517 -1.08 -17.47 -14.78
N GLU A 518 -2.35 -17.38 -15.16
CA GLU A 518 -3.47 -17.62 -14.26
C GLU A 518 -4.50 -18.51 -14.95
N ARG A 519 -4.87 -19.59 -14.28
CA ARG A 519 -5.97 -20.47 -14.68
C ARG A 519 -7.21 -20.09 -13.90
N VAL A 520 -8.26 -19.70 -14.62
CA VAL A 520 -9.56 -19.37 -14.05
C VAL A 520 -10.54 -20.50 -14.33
N ARG A 521 -11.20 -20.98 -13.29
CA ARG A 521 -12.30 -21.94 -13.36
C ARG A 521 -13.58 -21.23 -12.99
N ASN A 522 -14.63 -21.43 -13.75
CA ASN A 522 -15.91 -20.72 -13.62
C ASN A 522 -15.77 -19.21 -13.80
N PHE A 523 -15.07 -18.80 -14.88
CA PHE A 523 -14.78 -17.41 -15.21
C PHE A 523 -16.06 -16.58 -15.24
N GLU A 524 -16.07 -15.47 -14.49
CA GLU A 524 -17.24 -14.59 -14.30
C GLU A 524 -18.52 -15.36 -13.91
N PHE A 525 -18.35 -16.47 -13.20
CA PHE A 525 -19.42 -17.37 -12.72
C PHE A 525 -20.28 -18.00 -13.84
N GLN A 526 -19.78 -18.07 -15.07
CA GLN A 526 -20.49 -18.56 -16.25
C GLN A 526 -20.13 -20.01 -16.64
N GLY A 527 -19.40 -20.72 -15.79
CA GLY A 527 -19.02 -22.12 -16.05
C GLY A 527 -17.81 -22.30 -16.97
N PHE A 528 -17.26 -21.24 -17.56
CA PHE A 528 -16.13 -21.32 -18.48
C PHE A 528 -14.81 -21.52 -17.74
N ARG A 529 -13.87 -22.15 -18.45
CA ARG A 529 -12.47 -22.19 -18.06
C ARG A 529 -11.67 -21.26 -18.98
N ARG A 530 -10.78 -20.46 -18.39
CA ARG A 530 -9.89 -19.57 -19.12
C ARG A 530 -8.49 -19.66 -18.54
N THR A 531 -7.49 -19.61 -19.38
CA THR A 531 -6.10 -19.37 -18.97
C THR A 531 -5.67 -18.05 -19.55
N VAL A 532 -5.09 -17.20 -18.73
CA VAL A 532 -4.59 -15.89 -19.12
C VAL A 532 -3.13 -15.77 -18.72
N SER A 533 -2.38 -14.97 -19.46
CA SER A 533 -0.96 -14.77 -19.22
C SER A 533 -0.58 -13.30 -19.36
N GLY A 534 0.51 -12.92 -18.72
CA GLY A 534 1.10 -11.60 -18.84
C GLY A 534 2.60 -11.66 -18.69
N ALA A 535 3.29 -10.74 -19.35
CA ALA A 535 4.73 -10.59 -19.28
C ALA A 535 5.09 -9.10 -19.24
N GLU A 536 6.13 -8.74 -18.50
CA GLU A 536 6.68 -7.39 -18.44
C GLU A 536 8.19 -7.46 -18.45
N LEU A 537 8.80 -6.64 -19.27
CA LEU A 537 10.22 -6.32 -19.22
C LEU A 537 10.34 -4.82 -19.03
N SER A 538 11.02 -4.40 -17.97
CA SER A 538 11.25 -2.99 -17.67
C SER A 538 12.71 -2.76 -17.28
N ALA A 539 13.21 -1.56 -17.60
CA ALA A 539 14.48 -1.07 -17.09
C ALA A 539 14.23 0.20 -16.30
N HIS A 540 15.08 0.49 -15.33
CA HIS A 540 15.04 1.71 -14.51
C HIS A 540 16.42 2.34 -14.53
N PHE A 541 16.49 3.61 -14.93
CA PHE A 541 17.70 4.41 -15.05
C PHE A 541 17.56 5.62 -14.13
N PRO A 542 18.13 5.60 -12.91
CA PRO A 542 18.25 6.78 -12.07
C PRO A 542 19.36 7.70 -12.59
N PHE A 543 19.17 9.03 -12.46
CA PHE A 543 20.12 10.08 -12.89
C PHE A 543 20.53 10.97 -11.73
#